data_6dd25a43af0876b9f4d855a3fae4bf9b
#
_entry.id   6dd25a43af0876b9f4d855a3fae4bf9b
#
_cell.length_a   1.000
_cell.length_b   1.000
_cell.length_c   1.000
_cell.angle_alpha   90.00
_cell.angle_beta   90.00
_cell.angle_gamma   90.00
#
_symmetry.space_group_name_H-M   'P 1'
#
loop_
_entity.id
_entity.type
_entity.pdbx_description
1 polymer ?
#
loop_
_entity_poly.entity_id
_entity_poly.type
_entity_poly.pdbx_seq_one_letter_code
_entity_poly.pdbx_strand_id
1 'polypeptide(L)'
;MFIFEIIVALLLVGAVLSLWAARLGIPYPALLALTGAAIALIPGMPEVSLDPELALALFVAPTLLDAAYDASPRDLRDNLVPVISLALGAVGLTIAAVAVLTRLFVPDVGWAAAITLGAIVAPPDASAAIAVLRRVSPPYRVSVILEGESLFNDASALLVYRIAAAAAMTGTFSGWSVAPMLTLTWGGGVIAGFLLAHLYLRLTAAVRDIPISILMQFISTFAVWILAERIGVSAIITVVCYAMTLARHAPARMDAPRRIASFAVWDVAVFVLNVIAFILIGLQLRGIVTRLDASEWRTYGVCAIAVCAAVIITRIVWVMSHNTLARWRIRRFGARLPRPMTLPTIGSGLIISWSGMRGIVSLATALALPSGSPGVFPYRDLIVLCAFSVVLTTLVIQGLTLRWLIEWTGVRDDGLVEREVGLARAETARVALRALEEEPSPISQTLRRDYEARRRSGADQSAGSRAERSSSTASLQRRLIDAQRQALIDLRARDVIGDAAFQSAEEELDLLELTANPRIRSG
;
A
#
# COMPACT_ATOMS: atom_id res chain seq x y z
N MET A 1 -28.12 17.77 -6.54
CA MET A 1 -27.26 18.87 -6.03
C MET A 1 -26.70 18.48 -4.65
N PHE A 2 -27.52 18.13 -3.67
CA PHE A 2 -27.11 17.86 -2.28
C PHE A 2 -25.94 16.85 -2.11
N ILE A 3 -25.97 15.68 -2.79
CA ILE A 3 -24.88 14.70 -2.73
C ILE A 3 -23.58 15.27 -3.30
N PHE A 4 -23.67 16.02 -4.39
CA PHE A 4 -22.51 16.68 -5.00
C PHE A 4 -21.90 17.73 -4.07
N GLU A 5 -22.74 18.56 -3.41
CA GLU A 5 -22.30 19.56 -2.43
C GLU A 5 -21.58 18.88 -1.25
N ILE A 6 -22.13 17.76 -0.75
CA ILE A 6 -21.47 16.97 0.32
C ILE A 6 -20.11 16.48 -0.14
N ILE A 7 -20.00 15.87 -1.32
CA ILE A 7 -18.71 15.35 -1.82
C ILE A 7 -17.68 16.48 -1.94
N VAL A 8 -18.07 17.62 -2.52
CA VAL A 8 -17.18 18.79 -2.64
C VAL A 8 -16.75 19.32 -1.27
N ALA A 9 -17.70 19.42 -0.33
CA ALA A 9 -17.42 19.87 1.04
C ALA A 9 -16.46 18.89 1.75
N LEU A 10 -16.69 17.59 1.64
CA LEU A 10 -15.83 16.55 2.24
C LEU A 10 -14.41 16.59 1.64
N LEU A 11 -14.28 16.78 0.34
CA LEU A 11 -12.98 16.92 -0.32
C LEU A 11 -12.25 18.20 0.11
N LEU A 12 -12.96 19.32 0.24
CA LEU A 12 -12.39 20.57 0.73
C LEU A 12 -11.91 20.43 2.17
N VAL A 13 -12.75 19.90 3.05
CA VAL A 13 -12.41 19.61 4.45
C VAL A 13 -11.21 18.66 4.50
N GLY A 14 -11.23 17.59 3.68
CA GLY A 14 -10.14 16.63 3.59
C GLY A 14 -8.82 17.27 3.17
N ALA A 15 -8.83 18.12 2.15
CA ALA A 15 -7.63 18.83 1.70
C ALA A 15 -7.08 19.78 2.79
N VAL A 16 -7.94 20.57 3.42
CA VAL A 16 -7.55 21.48 4.50
C VAL A 16 -6.98 20.71 5.69
N LEU A 17 -7.65 19.64 6.12
CA LEU A 17 -7.18 18.81 7.24
C LEU A 17 -5.86 18.10 6.92
N SER A 18 -5.66 17.66 5.69
CA SER A 18 -4.40 17.05 5.26
C SER A 18 -3.23 18.04 5.30
N LEU A 19 -3.47 19.32 4.94
CA LEU A 19 -2.49 20.40 5.11
C LEU A 19 -2.17 20.65 6.58
N TRP A 20 -3.17 20.66 7.44
CA TRP A 20 -2.98 20.82 8.89
C TRP A 20 -2.26 19.62 9.51
N ALA A 21 -2.66 18.42 9.12
CA ALA A 21 -1.98 17.18 9.50
C ALA A 21 -0.49 17.23 9.15
N ALA A 22 -0.17 17.77 7.97
CA ALA A 22 1.21 17.95 7.53
C ALA A 22 2.00 18.88 8.43
N ARG A 23 1.40 19.98 8.88
CA ARG A 23 2.05 20.95 9.79
C ARG A 23 2.22 20.43 11.22
N LEU A 24 1.22 19.68 11.70
CA LEU A 24 1.24 19.13 13.05
C LEU A 24 2.04 17.83 13.17
N GLY A 25 2.47 17.25 12.06
CA GLY A 25 3.16 15.95 12.04
C GLY A 25 2.25 14.77 12.41
N ILE A 26 0.93 14.93 12.24
CA ILE A 26 -0.10 13.93 12.54
C ILE A 26 -0.47 13.19 11.25
N PRO A 27 -0.79 11.87 11.28
CA PRO A 27 -1.29 11.18 10.11
C PRO A 27 -2.67 11.72 9.71
N TYR A 28 -2.80 12.17 8.44
CA TYR A 28 -4.06 12.69 7.94
C TYR A 28 -5.23 11.69 8.04
N PRO A 29 -5.06 10.36 7.92
CA PRO A 29 -6.15 9.40 8.06
C PRO A 29 -6.84 9.47 9.42
N ALA A 30 -6.08 9.66 10.50
CA ALA A 30 -6.64 9.78 11.85
C ALA A 30 -7.50 11.03 12.01
N LEU A 31 -7.04 12.18 11.50
CA LEU A 31 -7.81 13.42 11.53
C LEU A 31 -9.09 13.34 10.70
N LEU A 32 -9.01 12.72 9.52
CA LEU A 32 -10.17 12.55 8.64
C LEU A 32 -11.23 11.65 9.27
N ALA A 33 -10.82 10.53 9.88
CA ALA A 33 -11.74 9.63 10.56
C ALA A 33 -12.39 10.30 11.79
N LEU A 34 -11.63 11.04 12.60
CA LEU A 34 -12.17 11.82 13.72
C LEU A 34 -13.14 12.92 13.26
N THR A 35 -12.81 13.62 12.17
CA THR A 35 -13.69 14.65 11.62
C THR A 35 -14.97 14.04 11.07
N GLY A 36 -14.89 12.92 10.35
CA GLY A 36 -16.07 12.18 9.91
C GLY A 36 -16.94 11.74 11.09
N ALA A 37 -16.34 11.24 12.18
CA ALA A 37 -17.05 10.89 13.41
C ALA A 37 -17.71 12.10 14.08
N ALA A 38 -17.03 13.25 14.13
CA ALA A 38 -17.59 14.49 14.65
C ALA A 38 -18.78 15.01 13.81
N ILE A 39 -18.65 14.95 12.47
CA ILE A 39 -19.74 15.30 11.55
C ILE A 39 -20.95 14.37 11.74
N ALA A 40 -20.71 13.08 11.94
CA ALA A 40 -21.77 12.08 12.16
C ALA A 40 -22.63 12.38 13.39
N LEU A 41 -22.09 13.07 14.40
CA LEU A 41 -22.80 13.44 15.62
C LEU A 41 -23.69 14.70 15.45
N ILE A 42 -23.59 15.44 14.35
CA ILE A 42 -24.41 16.62 14.09
C ILE A 42 -25.85 16.19 13.82
N PRO A 43 -26.85 16.73 14.57
CA PRO A 43 -28.26 16.43 14.31
C PRO A 43 -28.69 16.85 12.91
N GLY A 44 -29.42 15.99 12.20
CA GLY A 44 -29.94 16.29 10.85
C GLY A 44 -29.01 15.89 9.70
N MET A 45 -27.80 15.40 9.95
CA MET A 45 -26.96 14.84 8.88
C MET A 45 -27.57 13.54 8.32
N PRO A 46 -27.61 13.36 6.99
CA PRO A 46 -28.09 12.12 6.39
C PRO A 46 -27.15 10.95 6.71
N GLU A 47 -27.72 9.77 6.85
CA GLU A 47 -26.93 8.54 6.91
C GLU A 47 -26.35 8.27 5.51
N VAL A 48 -25.02 8.28 5.42
CA VAL A 48 -24.33 7.91 4.20
C VAL A 48 -24.06 6.41 4.25
N SER A 49 -24.92 5.64 3.57
CA SER A 49 -24.67 4.21 3.37
C SER A 49 -23.96 4.00 2.05
N LEU A 50 -22.81 3.36 2.08
CA LEU A 50 -22.12 2.90 0.89
C LEU A 50 -22.30 1.38 0.79
N ASP A 51 -22.59 0.88 -0.40
CA ASP A 51 -22.57 -0.54 -0.66
C ASP A 51 -21.18 -1.11 -0.34
N PRO A 52 -21.07 -2.13 0.53
CA PRO A 52 -19.76 -2.61 0.98
C PRO A 52 -18.92 -3.24 -0.12
N GLU A 53 -19.54 -3.92 -1.10
CA GLU A 53 -18.80 -4.51 -2.23
C GLU A 53 -18.26 -3.39 -3.13
N LEU A 54 -19.06 -2.35 -3.35
CA LEU A 54 -18.64 -1.15 -4.06
C LEU A 54 -17.53 -0.42 -3.29
N ALA A 55 -17.61 -0.33 -1.96
CA ALA A 55 -16.57 0.28 -1.12
C ALA A 55 -15.23 -0.46 -1.26
N LEU A 56 -15.26 -1.80 -1.19
CA LEU A 56 -14.06 -2.62 -1.38
C LEU A 56 -13.47 -2.42 -2.78
N ALA A 57 -14.29 -2.50 -3.83
CA ALA A 57 -13.80 -2.31 -5.20
C ALA A 57 -13.25 -0.88 -5.42
N LEU A 58 -13.97 0.15 -4.95
CA LEU A 58 -13.64 1.54 -5.22
C LEU A 58 -12.39 2.01 -4.47
N PHE A 59 -12.24 1.63 -3.21
CA PHE A 59 -11.15 2.14 -2.37
C PHE A 59 -9.96 1.18 -2.30
N VAL A 60 -10.20 -0.14 -2.27
CA VAL A 60 -9.13 -1.11 -2.08
C VAL A 60 -8.42 -1.44 -3.39
N ALA A 61 -9.13 -1.61 -4.51
CA ALA A 61 -8.48 -2.00 -5.74
C ALA A 61 -7.44 -0.98 -6.25
N PRO A 62 -7.71 0.34 -6.30
CA PRO A 62 -6.71 1.32 -6.70
C PRO A 62 -5.54 1.47 -5.72
N THR A 63 -5.83 1.52 -4.41
CA THR A 63 -4.79 1.66 -3.38
C THR A 63 -3.88 0.44 -3.32
N LEU A 64 -4.45 -0.76 -3.52
CA LEU A 64 -3.70 -2.00 -3.59
C LEU A 64 -2.86 -2.09 -4.86
N LEU A 65 -3.41 -1.64 -6.01
CA LEU A 65 -2.65 -1.58 -7.26
C LEU A 65 -1.45 -0.65 -7.13
N ASP A 66 -1.65 0.54 -6.58
CA ASP A 66 -0.59 1.53 -6.33
C ASP A 66 0.50 0.94 -5.43
N ALA A 67 0.12 0.43 -4.25
CA ALA A 67 1.05 -0.20 -3.32
C ALA A 67 1.80 -1.39 -3.93
N ALA A 68 1.12 -2.23 -4.73
CA ALA A 68 1.74 -3.39 -5.37
C ALA A 68 2.61 -3.02 -6.58
N TYR A 69 2.32 -1.88 -7.24
CA TYR A 69 3.14 -1.35 -8.31
C TYR A 69 4.49 -0.83 -7.79
N ASP A 70 4.48 -0.18 -6.63
CA ASP A 70 5.67 0.33 -5.96
C ASP A 70 6.46 -0.76 -5.22
N ALA A 71 5.83 -1.90 -4.93
CA ALA A 71 6.47 -2.98 -4.20
C ALA A 71 7.58 -3.67 -5.01
N SER A 72 8.76 -3.81 -4.41
CA SER A 72 9.92 -4.48 -5.01
C SER A 72 9.81 -6.01 -4.87
N PRO A 73 9.68 -6.78 -5.98
CA PRO A 73 9.72 -8.24 -5.92
C PRO A 73 11.02 -8.79 -5.32
N ARG A 74 12.14 -8.11 -5.55
CA ARG A 74 13.45 -8.45 -4.99
C ARG A 74 13.46 -8.32 -3.48
N ASP A 75 13.03 -7.18 -2.98
CA ASP A 75 13.07 -6.88 -1.54
C ASP A 75 12.03 -7.71 -0.78
N LEU A 76 10.89 -7.97 -1.43
CA LEU A 76 9.87 -8.88 -0.91
C LEU A 76 10.42 -10.31 -0.77
N ARG A 77 11.13 -10.83 -1.78
CA ARG A 77 11.79 -12.15 -1.72
C ARG A 77 12.81 -12.22 -0.59
N ASP A 78 13.62 -11.17 -0.41
CA ASP A 78 14.65 -11.12 0.64
C ASP A 78 14.05 -11.01 2.05
N ASN A 79 12.83 -10.48 2.18
CA ASN A 79 12.09 -10.37 3.43
C ASN A 79 10.85 -11.28 3.49
N LEU A 80 10.81 -12.35 2.70
CA LEU A 80 9.65 -13.24 2.59
C LEU A 80 9.26 -13.86 3.95
N VAL A 81 10.24 -14.27 4.75
CA VAL A 81 9.99 -14.90 6.06
C VAL A 81 9.29 -13.96 7.04
N PRO A 82 9.77 -12.73 7.31
CA PRO A 82 9.04 -11.79 8.14
C PRO A 82 7.68 -11.40 7.55
N VAL A 83 7.58 -11.19 6.23
CA VAL A 83 6.32 -10.83 5.57
C VAL A 83 5.27 -11.93 5.72
N ILE A 84 5.60 -13.18 5.39
CA ILE A 84 4.67 -14.32 5.56
C ILE A 84 4.34 -14.54 7.04
N SER A 85 5.32 -14.41 7.94
CA SER A 85 5.09 -14.54 9.38
C SER A 85 4.05 -13.51 9.88
N LEU A 86 4.09 -12.28 9.37
CA LEU A 86 3.12 -11.24 9.71
C LEU A 86 1.77 -11.47 9.01
N ALA A 87 1.78 -11.69 7.71
CA ALA A 87 0.56 -11.83 6.91
C ALA A 87 -0.29 -13.07 7.26
N LEU A 88 0.33 -14.14 7.75
CA LEU A 88 -0.37 -15.36 8.15
C LEU A 88 -0.35 -15.56 9.67
N GLY A 89 0.82 -15.47 10.29
CA GLY A 89 0.99 -15.80 11.70
C GLY A 89 0.38 -14.76 12.63
N ALA A 90 0.69 -13.47 12.45
CA ALA A 90 0.10 -12.41 13.27
C ALA A 90 -1.41 -12.30 13.04
N VAL A 91 -1.86 -12.44 11.78
CA VAL A 91 -3.28 -12.46 11.43
C VAL A 91 -3.98 -13.64 12.11
N GLY A 92 -3.45 -14.86 11.98
CA GLY A 92 -4.02 -16.05 12.61
C GLY A 92 -4.10 -15.96 14.13
N LEU A 93 -3.02 -15.48 14.79
CA LEU A 93 -3.03 -15.27 16.24
C LEU A 93 -4.06 -14.21 16.66
N THR A 94 -4.17 -13.13 15.90
CA THR A 94 -5.16 -12.08 16.18
C THR A 94 -6.58 -12.61 16.04
N ILE A 95 -6.87 -13.39 14.98
CA ILE A 95 -8.17 -14.04 14.79
C ILE A 95 -8.51 -14.92 15.98
N ALA A 96 -7.58 -15.78 16.40
CA ALA A 96 -7.79 -16.68 17.52
C ALA A 96 -8.02 -15.93 18.85
N ALA A 97 -7.21 -14.92 19.14
CA ALA A 97 -7.32 -14.13 20.36
C ALA A 97 -8.65 -13.36 20.41
N VAL A 98 -9.03 -12.71 19.31
CA VAL A 98 -10.29 -11.96 19.23
C VAL A 98 -11.49 -12.90 19.35
N ALA A 99 -11.46 -14.06 18.68
CA ALA A 99 -12.54 -15.03 18.77
C ALA A 99 -12.73 -15.56 20.21
N VAL A 100 -11.63 -15.89 20.89
CA VAL A 100 -11.68 -16.34 22.28
C VAL A 100 -12.23 -15.23 23.21
N LEU A 101 -11.70 -14.02 23.09
CA LEU A 101 -12.17 -12.90 23.93
C LEU A 101 -13.62 -12.54 23.66
N THR A 102 -14.04 -12.50 22.41
CA THR A 102 -15.45 -12.24 22.06
C THR A 102 -16.37 -13.23 22.75
N ARG A 103 -16.03 -14.52 22.72
CA ARG A 103 -16.82 -15.54 23.43
C ARG A 103 -16.73 -15.48 24.95
N LEU A 104 -15.64 -14.97 25.50
CA LEU A 104 -15.49 -14.78 26.94
C LEU A 104 -16.41 -13.68 27.46
N PHE A 105 -16.57 -12.58 26.71
CA PHE A 105 -17.42 -11.45 27.09
C PHE A 105 -18.87 -11.61 26.63
N VAL A 106 -19.11 -12.33 25.53
CA VAL A 106 -20.44 -12.61 24.98
C VAL A 106 -20.52 -14.11 24.65
N PRO A 107 -20.80 -14.98 25.68
CA PRO A 107 -20.72 -16.45 25.52
C PRO A 107 -21.68 -17.02 24.46
N ASP A 108 -22.79 -16.35 24.20
CA ASP A 108 -23.81 -16.77 23.25
C ASP A 108 -23.37 -16.60 21.78
N VAL A 109 -22.29 -15.87 21.52
CA VAL A 109 -21.74 -15.73 20.16
C VAL A 109 -21.13 -17.06 19.73
N GLY A 110 -21.62 -17.61 18.60
CA GLY A 110 -21.06 -18.81 18.00
C GLY A 110 -19.59 -18.62 17.56
N TRP A 111 -18.79 -19.70 17.58
CA TRP A 111 -17.38 -19.65 17.15
C TRP A 111 -17.21 -19.07 15.74
N ALA A 112 -18.09 -19.42 14.80
CA ALA A 112 -18.01 -18.92 13.43
C ALA A 112 -18.16 -17.38 13.37
N ALA A 113 -19.12 -16.81 14.11
CA ALA A 113 -19.31 -15.36 14.18
C ALA A 113 -18.13 -14.66 14.89
N ALA A 114 -17.60 -15.26 15.97
CA ALA A 114 -16.43 -14.75 16.67
C ALA A 114 -15.16 -14.78 15.79
N ILE A 115 -14.94 -15.85 15.02
CA ILE A 115 -13.85 -15.94 14.04
C ILE A 115 -14.05 -14.92 12.91
N THR A 116 -15.29 -14.70 12.47
CA THR A 116 -15.62 -13.66 11.48
C THR A 116 -15.18 -12.28 11.97
N LEU A 117 -15.52 -11.91 13.21
CA LEU A 117 -15.04 -10.67 13.82
C LEU A 117 -13.51 -10.62 13.83
N GLY A 118 -12.88 -11.70 14.30
CA GLY A 118 -11.41 -11.79 14.30
C GLY A 118 -10.79 -11.55 12.92
N ALA A 119 -11.35 -12.18 11.88
CA ALA A 119 -10.88 -12.02 10.51
C ALA A 119 -11.07 -10.59 9.95
N ILE A 120 -12.15 -9.92 10.34
CA ILE A 120 -12.42 -8.52 9.96
C ILE A 120 -11.37 -7.57 10.55
N VAL A 121 -11.01 -7.74 11.83
CA VAL A 121 -10.14 -6.78 12.54
C VAL A 121 -8.65 -7.16 12.53
N ALA A 122 -8.31 -8.36 12.04
CA ALA A 122 -6.93 -8.83 12.04
C ALA A 122 -6.01 -8.09 11.06
N PRO A 123 -6.37 -7.83 9.79
CA PRO A 123 -5.43 -7.27 8.83
C PRO A 123 -5.12 -5.81 9.14
N PRO A 124 -3.84 -5.43 9.28
CA PRO A 124 -3.46 -4.03 9.36
C PRO A 124 -3.41 -3.38 7.98
N ASP A 125 -3.71 -2.09 7.94
CA ASP A 125 -3.58 -1.22 6.78
C ASP A 125 -2.27 -0.43 6.86
N ALA A 126 -1.39 -0.63 5.89
CA ALA A 126 -0.10 0.05 5.88
C ALA A 126 -0.22 1.51 5.41
N SER A 127 -1.28 1.92 4.71
CA SER A 127 -1.40 3.26 4.11
C SER A 127 -1.26 4.38 5.16
N ALA A 128 -1.94 4.24 6.30
CA ALA A 128 -1.86 5.17 7.41
C ALA A 128 -0.47 5.19 8.07
N ALA A 129 0.18 4.02 8.20
CA ALA A 129 1.53 3.91 8.75
C ALA A 129 2.58 4.52 7.81
N ILE A 130 2.51 4.22 6.52
CA ILE A 130 3.42 4.73 5.48
C ILE A 130 3.33 6.26 5.40
N ALA A 131 2.14 6.85 5.55
CA ALA A 131 1.98 8.31 5.58
C ALA A 131 2.80 8.99 6.70
N VAL A 132 3.01 8.32 7.83
CA VAL A 132 3.89 8.78 8.92
C VAL A 132 5.35 8.47 8.61
N LEU A 133 5.63 7.25 8.17
CA LEU A 133 6.99 6.74 7.92
C LEU A 133 7.72 7.54 6.84
N ARG A 134 7.03 7.94 5.76
CA ARG A 134 7.60 8.79 4.69
C ARG A 134 8.19 10.12 5.20
N ARG A 135 7.74 10.61 6.36
CA ARG A 135 8.24 11.88 6.96
C ARG A 135 9.41 11.69 7.91
N VAL A 136 9.58 10.50 8.47
CA VAL A 136 10.57 10.25 9.52
C VAL A 136 11.72 9.38 9.01
N SER A 137 11.61 8.87 7.78
CA SER A 137 12.62 8.06 7.09
C SER A 137 13.18 6.94 7.98
N PRO A 138 12.40 5.89 8.28
CA PRO A 138 12.89 4.73 9.01
C PRO A 138 13.82 3.90 8.12
N PRO A 139 14.54 2.90 8.67
CA PRO A 139 15.31 1.98 7.86
C PRO A 139 14.47 1.35 6.76
N TYR A 140 14.99 1.32 5.54
CA TYR A 140 14.28 0.84 4.34
C TYR A 140 13.58 -0.50 4.55
N ARG A 141 14.25 -1.42 5.25
CA ARG A 141 13.70 -2.75 5.57
C ARG A 141 12.36 -2.70 6.32
N VAL A 142 12.14 -1.71 7.18
CA VAL A 142 10.88 -1.58 7.94
C VAL A 142 9.73 -1.28 6.98
N SER A 143 9.92 -0.36 6.04
CA SER A 143 8.94 -0.03 5.01
C SER A 143 8.62 -1.24 4.14
N VAL A 144 9.64 -1.94 3.63
CA VAL A 144 9.48 -3.16 2.81
C VAL A 144 8.67 -4.25 3.53
N ILE A 145 8.92 -4.48 4.83
CA ILE A 145 8.18 -5.48 5.59
C ILE A 145 6.71 -5.07 5.76
N LEU A 146 6.43 -3.79 6.05
CA LEU A 146 5.06 -3.30 6.23
C LEU A 146 4.27 -3.28 4.92
N GLU A 147 4.89 -2.84 3.84
CA GLU A 147 4.29 -2.88 2.49
C GLU A 147 4.01 -4.33 2.07
N GLY A 148 4.99 -5.21 2.20
CA GLY A 148 4.83 -6.63 1.90
C GLY A 148 3.76 -7.31 2.75
N GLU A 149 3.68 -7.00 4.05
CA GLU A 149 2.62 -7.49 4.93
C GLU A 149 1.24 -7.07 4.40
N SER A 150 1.06 -5.78 4.08
CA SER A 150 -0.22 -5.24 3.63
C SER A 150 -0.71 -5.84 2.32
N LEU A 151 0.18 -6.26 1.43
CA LEU A 151 -0.20 -6.91 0.17
C LEU A 151 -0.82 -8.30 0.34
N PHE A 152 -0.50 -9.02 1.42
CA PHE A 152 -0.91 -10.42 1.61
C PHE A 152 -1.86 -10.64 2.77
N ASN A 153 -1.85 -9.78 3.81
CA ASN A 153 -2.69 -9.92 4.99
C ASN A 153 -4.19 -9.85 4.68
N ASP A 154 -4.58 -8.91 3.79
CA ASP A 154 -5.98 -8.73 3.40
C ASP A 154 -6.51 -9.97 2.68
N ALA A 155 -5.70 -10.57 1.80
CA ALA A 155 -6.08 -11.80 1.11
C ALA A 155 -6.27 -12.97 2.07
N SER A 156 -5.40 -13.10 3.09
CA SER A 156 -5.50 -14.16 4.10
C SER A 156 -6.69 -13.97 5.02
N ALA A 157 -6.91 -12.76 5.48
CA ALA A 157 -8.00 -12.42 6.38
C ALA A 157 -9.37 -12.52 5.69
N LEU A 158 -9.49 -12.02 4.45
CA LEU A 158 -10.74 -12.07 3.69
C LEU A 158 -11.16 -13.51 3.37
N LEU A 159 -10.19 -14.40 3.15
CA LEU A 159 -10.48 -15.81 2.98
C LEU A 159 -11.08 -16.44 4.25
N VAL A 160 -10.44 -16.20 5.41
CA VAL A 160 -10.96 -16.70 6.70
C VAL A 160 -12.34 -16.09 6.97
N TYR A 161 -12.50 -14.81 6.69
CA TYR A 161 -13.79 -14.12 6.79
C TYR A 161 -14.89 -14.81 5.96
N ARG A 162 -14.65 -15.05 4.66
CA ARG A 162 -15.64 -15.69 3.77
C ARG A 162 -16.05 -17.08 4.28
N ILE A 163 -15.07 -17.88 4.73
CA ILE A 163 -15.34 -19.22 5.26
C ILE A 163 -16.10 -19.15 6.59
N ALA A 164 -15.66 -18.30 7.52
CA ALA A 164 -16.29 -18.17 8.82
C ALA A 164 -17.68 -17.56 8.72
N ALA A 165 -17.87 -16.54 7.88
CA ALA A 165 -19.17 -15.93 7.64
C ALA A 165 -20.17 -16.93 7.01
N ALA A 166 -19.75 -17.70 6.03
CA ALA A 166 -20.58 -18.76 5.46
C ALA A 166 -20.94 -19.82 6.51
N ALA A 167 -19.98 -20.25 7.34
CA ALA A 167 -20.22 -21.20 8.43
C ALA A 167 -21.19 -20.64 9.50
N ALA A 168 -21.12 -19.35 9.80
CA ALA A 168 -22.03 -18.70 10.74
C ALA A 168 -23.47 -18.66 10.21
N MET A 169 -23.65 -18.49 8.90
CA MET A 169 -24.96 -18.44 8.26
C MET A 169 -25.56 -19.84 8.02
N THR A 170 -24.75 -20.84 7.69
CA THR A 170 -25.22 -22.18 7.34
C THR A 170 -25.23 -23.15 8.52
N GLY A 171 -24.53 -22.82 9.61
CA GLY A 171 -24.32 -23.73 10.75
C GLY A 171 -23.41 -24.93 10.46
N THR A 172 -22.83 -25.01 9.24
CA THR A 172 -21.98 -26.14 8.83
C THR A 172 -20.57 -25.67 8.48
N PHE A 173 -19.58 -26.42 8.95
CA PHE A 173 -18.17 -26.18 8.62
C PHE A 173 -17.52 -27.48 8.14
N SER A 174 -16.92 -27.44 6.96
CA SER A 174 -16.14 -28.55 6.41
C SER A 174 -14.68 -28.14 6.26
N GLY A 175 -13.83 -28.63 7.15
CA GLY A 175 -12.39 -28.35 7.10
C GLY A 175 -11.69 -28.88 5.84
N TRP A 176 -12.21 -29.95 5.24
CA TRP A 176 -11.65 -30.54 4.03
C TRP A 176 -11.84 -29.70 2.76
N SER A 177 -12.84 -28.84 2.73
CA SER A 177 -13.09 -27.94 1.59
C SER A 177 -12.19 -26.68 1.62
N VAL A 178 -11.59 -26.37 2.76
CA VAL A 178 -10.77 -25.14 2.94
C VAL A 178 -9.49 -25.18 2.13
N ALA A 179 -8.73 -26.28 2.19
CA ALA A 179 -7.44 -26.37 1.51
C ALA A 179 -7.54 -26.32 -0.03
N PRO A 180 -8.43 -27.08 -0.69
CA PRO A 180 -8.62 -26.95 -2.13
C PRO A 180 -9.20 -25.59 -2.52
N MET A 181 -10.11 -25.01 -1.75
CA MET A 181 -10.63 -23.67 -2.00
C MET A 181 -9.53 -22.61 -1.92
N LEU A 182 -8.66 -22.70 -0.94
CA LEU A 182 -7.52 -21.80 -0.76
C LEU A 182 -6.55 -21.87 -1.94
N THR A 183 -6.18 -23.09 -2.35
CA THR A 183 -5.25 -23.30 -3.49
C THR A 183 -5.85 -22.82 -4.81
N LEU A 184 -7.13 -23.05 -5.06
CA LEU A 184 -7.82 -22.57 -6.26
C LEU A 184 -7.97 -21.04 -6.25
N THR A 185 -8.37 -20.46 -5.13
CA THR A 185 -8.61 -19.02 -5.02
C THR A 185 -7.30 -18.23 -5.12
N TRP A 186 -6.25 -18.67 -4.44
CA TRP A 186 -4.96 -17.97 -4.47
C TRP A 186 -4.16 -18.32 -5.73
N GLY A 187 -4.02 -19.59 -6.07
CA GLY A 187 -3.31 -20.01 -7.27
C GLY A 187 -3.95 -19.49 -8.55
N GLY A 188 -5.29 -19.55 -8.60
CA GLY A 188 -6.07 -18.94 -9.69
C GLY A 188 -5.87 -17.43 -9.78
N GLY A 189 -5.81 -16.73 -8.63
CA GLY A 189 -5.54 -15.29 -8.58
C GLY A 189 -4.15 -14.93 -9.13
N VAL A 190 -3.11 -15.67 -8.78
CA VAL A 190 -1.76 -15.48 -9.33
C VAL A 190 -1.74 -15.64 -10.85
N ILE A 191 -2.32 -16.74 -11.35
CA ILE A 191 -2.38 -17.02 -12.80
C ILE A 191 -3.20 -15.95 -13.52
N ALA A 192 -4.38 -15.61 -13.01
CA ALA A 192 -5.23 -14.59 -13.60
C ALA A 192 -4.54 -13.22 -13.64
N GLY A 193 -3.90 -12.79 -12.54
CA GLY A 193 -3.18 -11.52 -12.48
C GLY A 193 -2.05 -11.45 -13.51
N PHE A 194 -1.26 -12.51 -13.63
CA PHE A 194 -0.19 -12.60 -14.63
C PHE A 194 -0.73 -12.55 -16.08
N LEU A 195 -1.76 -13.32 -16.38
CA LEU A 195 -2.36 -13.36 -17.72
C LEU A 195 -3.00 -12.02 -18.10
N LEU A 196 -3.77 -11.40 -17.17
CA LEU A 196 -4.41 -10.11 -17.39
C LEU A 196 -3.39 -8.99 -17.58
N ALA A 197 -2.28 -9.00 -16.85
CA ALA A 197 -1.20 -8.04 -17.05
C ALA A 197 -0.58 -8.15 -18.45
N HIS A 198 -0.30 -9.36 -18.93
CA HIS A 198 0.24 -9.55 -20.28
C HIS A 198 -0.76 -9.18 -21.36
N LEU A 199 -2.04 -9.48 -21.15
CA LEU A 199 -3.13 -9.04 -22.03
C LEU A 199 -3.19 -7.52 -22.12
N TYR A 200 -3.21 -6.84 -20.95
CA TYR A 200 -3.22 -5.38 -20.88
C TYR A 200 -2.02 -4.77 -21.62
N LEU A 201 -0.80 -5.27 -21.35
CA LEU A 201 0.43 -4.78 -22.02
C LEU A 201 0.40 -4.97 -23.54
N ARG A 202 -0.30 -5.99 -24.05
CA ARG A 202 -0.50 -6.19 -25.50
C ARG A 202 -1.53 -5.24 -26.06
N LEU A 203 -2.66 -5.08 -25.39
CA LEU A 203 -3.76 -4.20 -25.83
C LEU A 203 -3.35 -2.73 -25.85
N THR A 204 -2.55 -2.31 -24.87
CA THR A 204 -2.12 -0.90 -24.72
C THR A 204 -0.82 -0.57 -25.45
N ALA A 205 -0.18 -1.53 -26.11
CA ALA A 205 1.10 -1.32 -26.80
C ALA A 205 1.06 -0.24 -27.89
N ALA A 206 -0.09 -0.06 -28.53
CA ALA A 206 -0.30 0.95 -29.58
C ALA A 206 -0.83 2.29 -29.05
N VAL A 207 -1.23 2.37 -27.79
CA VAL A 207 -1.82 3.59 -27.19
C VAL A 207 -0.69 4.56 -26.87
N ARG A 208 -0.65 5.69 -27.57
CA ARG A 208 0.35 6.76 -27.36
C ARG A 208 -0.22 8.00 -26.67
N ASP A 209 -1.52 8.16 -26.71
CA ASP A 209 -2.23 9.28 -26.10
C ASP A 209 -2.20 9.17 -24.56
N ILE A 210 -1.78 10.25 -23.88
CA ILE A 210 -1.57 10.27 -22.43
C ILE A 210 -2.90 10.09 -21.68
N PRO A 211 -3.96 10.91 -21.93
CA PRO A 211 -5.25 10.76 -21.27
C PRO A 211 -5.85 9.36 -21.45
N ILE A 212 -5.82 8.82 -22.67
CA ILE A 212 -6.34 7.46 -22.94
C ILE A 212 -5.55 6.39 -22.18
N SER A 213 -4.22 6.52 -22.15
CA SER A 213 -3.36 5.58 -21.43
C SER A 213 -3.67 5.55 -19.93
N ILE A 214 -3.86 6.71 -19.31
CA ILE A 214 -4.20 6.82 -17.88
C ILE A 214 -5.62 6.30 -17.63
N LEU A 215 -6.59 6.66 -18.46
CA LEU A 215 -7.96 6.14 -18.36
C LEU A 215 -7.98 4.62 -18.45
N MET A 216 -7.21 4.02 -19.37
CA MET A 216 -7.09 2.58 -19.48
C MET A 216 -6.48 1.92 -18.23
N GLN A 217 -5.56 2.57 -17.53
CA GLN A 217 -5.02 2.08 -16.26
C GLN A 217 -6.13 2.00 -15.20
N PHE A 218 -6.94 3.06 -15.05
CA PHE A 218 -8.07 3.05 -14.12
C PHE A 218 -9.10 1.98 -14.48
N ILE A 219 -9.53 1.92 -15.75
CA ILE A 219 -10.48 0.91 -16.21
C ILE A 219 -9.95 -0.49 -15.95
N SER A 220 -8.68 -0.76 -16.27
CA SER A 220 -8.09 -2.08 -16.08
C SER A 220 -8.01 -2.49 -14.61
N THR A 221 -7.76 -1.55 -13.69
CA THR A 221 -7.74 -1.81 -12.25
C THR A 221 -9.06 -2.37 -11.77
N PHE A 222 -10.16 -1.68 -12.09
CA PHE A 222 -11.50 -2.13 -11.73
C PHE A 222 -11.93 -3.38 -12.50
N ALA A 223 -11.58 -3.47 -13.79
CA ALA A 223 -11.90 -4.64 -14.61
C ALA A 223 -11.23 -5.91 -14.09
N VAL A 224 -9.97 -5.82 -13.66
CA VAL A 224 -9.22 -6.94 -13.05
C VAL A 224 -9.88 -7.38 -11.75
N TRP A 225 -10.28 -6.44 -10.90
CA TRP A 225 -10.99 -6.73 -9.65
C TRP A 225 -12.32 -7.45 -9.92
N ILE A 226 -13.18 -6.84 -10.73
CA ILE A 226 -14.52 -7.38 -11.06
C ILE A 226 -14.41 -8.75 -11.72
N LEU A 227 -13.47 -8.92 -12.65
CA LEU A 227 -13.28 -10.21 -13.33
C LEU A 227 -12.84 -11.29 -12.36
N ALA A 228 -11.89 -10.99 -11.46
CA ALA A 228 -11.43 -11.92 -10.44
C ALA A 228 -12.59 -12.37 -9.52
N GLU A 229 -13.42 -11.44 -9.05
CA GLU A 229 -14.62 -11.76 -8.26
C GLU A 229 -15.59 -12.65 -9.05
N ARG A 230 -15.85 -12.35 -10.33
CA ARG A 230 -16.78 -13.14 -11.17
C ARG A 230 -16.32 -14.57 -11.44
N ILE A 231 -15.02 -14.81 -11.60
CA ILE A 231 -14.46 -16.15 -11.82
C ILE A 231 -14.18 -16.89 -10.49
N GLY A 232 -14.42 -16.24 -9.34
CA GLY A 232 -14.30 -16.87 -8.02
C GLY A 232 -12.86 -17.01 -7.52
N VAL A 233 -11.90 -16.20 -8.04
CA VAL A 233 -10.53 -16.15 -7.52
C VAL A 233 -10.35 -14.94 -6.61
N SER A 234 -9.23 -14.87 -5.88
CA SER A 234 -8.93 -13.74 -5.00
C SER A 234 -8.66 -12.47 -5.81
N ALA A 235 -9.56 -11.48 -5.74
CA ALA A 235 -9.38 -10.18 -6.40
C ALA A 235 -8.11 -9.47 -5.90
N ILE A 236 -7.82 -9.54 -4.59
CA ILE A 236 -6.62 -8.97 -3.97
C ILE A 236 -5.35 -9.55 -4.60
N ILE A 237 -5.20 -10.88 -4.61
CA ILE A 237 -4.01 -11.54 -5.17
C ILE A 237 -3.91 -11.29 -6.69
N THR A 238 -5.05 -11.27 -7.38
CA THR A 238 -5.08 -10.99 -8.82
C THR A 238 -4.56 -9.58 -9.12
N VAL A 239 -5.04 -8.55 -8.38
CA VAL A 239 -4.58 -7.16 -8.54
C VAL A 239 -3.11 -7.01 -8.16
N VAL A 240 -2.65 -7.64 -7.06
CA VAL A 240 -1.24 -7.60 -6.65
C VAL A 240 -0.34 -8.19 -7.73
N CYS A 241 -0.63 -9.39 -8.21
CA CYS A 241 0.17 -10.03 -9.27
C CYS A 241 0.10 -9.26 -10.59
N TYR A 242 -1.06 -8.69 -10.92
CA TYR A 242 -1.24 -7.81 -12.06
C TYR A 242 -0.34 -6.57 -11.95
N ALA A 243 -0.43 -5.83 -10.84
CA ALA A 243 0.35 -4.61 -10.61
C ALA A 243 1.85 -4.86 -10.61
N MET A 244 2.34 -5.88 -9.89
CA MET A 244 3.76 -6.24 -9.86
C MET A 244 4.30 -6.65 -11.26
N THR A 245 3.45 -7.33 -12.06
CA THR A 245 3.80 -7.67 -13.44
C THR A 245 3.88 -6.43 -14.32
N LEU A 246 2.95 -5.49 -14.17
CA LEU A 246 2.99 -4.19 -14.86
C LEU A 246 4.22 -3.38 -14.45
N ALA A 247 4.49 -3.24 -13.16
CA ALA A 247 5.64 -2.51 -12.63
C ALA A 247 6.97 -3.00 -13.22
N ARG A 248 7.08 -4.29 -13.52
CA ARG A 248 8.28 -4.86 -14.13
C ARG A 248 8.41 -4.59 -15.64
N HIS A 249 7.31 -4.51 -16.35
CA HIS A 249 7.33 -4.48 -17.82
C HIS A 249 6.89 -3.15 -18.45
N ALA A 250 6.03 -2.38 -17.76
CA ALA A 250 5.51 -1.12 -18.28
C ALA A 250 6.57 -0.03 -18.45
N PRO A 251 7.54 0.17 -17.52
CA PRO A 251 8.54 1.23 -17.65
C PRO A 251 9.34 1.17 -18.95
N ALA A 252 9.66 -0.05 -19.42
CA ALA A 252 10.40 -0.24 -20.68
C ALA A 252 9.57 0.07 -21.94
N ARG A 253 8.25 0.22 -21.82
CA ARG A 253 7.30 0.42 -22.93
C ARG A 253 6.63 1.79 -22.95
N MET A 254 6.76 2.55 -21.85
CA MET A 254 6.14 3.86 -21.71
C MET A 254 7.17 4.96 -21.93
N ASP A 255 6.77 5.99 -22.68
CA ASP A 255 7.57 7.20 -22.86
C ASP A 255 7.56 8.04 -21.57
N ALA A 256 8.61 8.83 -21.32
CA ALA A 256 8.76 9.67 -20.15
C ALA A 256 7.53 10.59 -19.87
N PRO A 257 6.95 11.30 -20.86
CA PRO A 257 5.79 12.14 -20.61
C PRO A 257 4.57 11.38 -20.08
N ARG A 258 4.30 10.17 -20.62
CA ARG A 258 3.21 9.32 -20.14
C ARG A 258 3.46 8.82 -18.73
N ARG A 259 4.69 8.44 -18.43
CA ARG A 259 5.09 7.92 -17.11
C ARG A 259 4.92 8.99 -16.04
N ILE A 260 5.47 10.20 -16.25
CA ILE A 260 5.36 11.32 -15.31
C ILE A 260 3.89 11.73 -15.08
N ALA A 261 3.11 11.84 -16.17
CA ALA A 261 1.70 12.19 -16.05
C ALA A 261 0.90 11.09 -15.32
N SER A 262 1.21 9.81 -15.59
CA SER A 262 0.56 8.68 -14.93
C SER A 262 0.80 8.70 -13.42
N PHE A 263 2.03 8.82 -12.96
CA PHE A 263 2.34 8.89 -11.52
C PHE A 263 1.62 10.06 -10.85
N ALA A 264 1.68 11.27 -11.43
CA ALA A 264 1.02 12.44 -10.86
C ALA A 264 -0.50 12.27 -10.72
N VAL A 265 -1.15 11.66 -11.71
CA VAL A 265 -2.60 11.42 -11.67
C VAL A 265 -2.94 10.32 -10.66
N TRP A 266 -2.15 9.24 -10.58
CA TRP A 266 -2.35 8.18 -9.61
C TRP A 266 -2.17 8.67 -8.17
N ASP A 267 -1.13 9.46 -7.88
CA ASP A 267 -0.91 10.06 -6.55
C ASP A 267 -2.13 10.87 -6.10
N VAL A 268 -2.68 11.71 -6.99
CA VAL A 268 -3.88 12.50 -6.69
C VAL A 268 -5.10 11.61 -6.50
N ALA A 269 -5.31 10.62 -7.36
CA ALA A 269 -6.46 9.73 -7.29
C ALA A 269 -6.47 8.89 -6.01
N VAL A 270 -5.34 8.28 -5.67
CA VAL A 270 -5.19 7.50 -4.42
C VAL A 270 -5.37 8.39 -3.20
N PHE A 271 -4.81 9.60 -3.21
CA PHE A 271 -5.03 10.58 -2.14
C PHE A 271 -6.50 10.92 -1.96
N VAL A 272 -7.23 11.25 -3.05
CA VAL A 272 -8.66 11.57 -3.01
C VAL A 272 -9.48 10.39 -2.51
N LEU A 273 -9.21 9.18 -2.99
CA LEU A 273 -9.89 7.96 -2.54
C LEU A 273 -9.65 7.72 -1.04
N ASN A 274 -8.42 7.88 -0.56
CA ASN A 274 -8.11 7.76 0.86
C ASN A 274 -8.83 8.81 1.71
N VAL A 275 -8.87 10.07 1.26
CA VAL A 275 -9.59 11.16 1.95
C VAL A 275 -11.07 10.79 2.12
N ILE A 276 -11.72 10.40 1.04
CA ILE A 276 -13.14 10.01 1.07
C ILE A 276 -13.33 8.79 1.98
N ALA A 277 -12.48 7.78 1.82
CA ALA A 277 -12.54 6.54 2.58
C ALA A 277 -12.48 6.78 4.10
N PHE A 278 -11.48 7.55 4.57
CA PHE A 278 -11.31 7.80 6.01
C PHE A 278 -12.40 8.68 6.61
N ILE A 279 -12.92 9.66 5.86
CA ILE A 279 -14.08 10.44 6.31
C ILE A 279 -15.33 9.54 6.39
N LEU A 280 -15.56 8.68 5.40
CA LEU A 280 -16.68 7.76 5.39
C LEU A 280 -16.62 6.75 6.54
N ILE A 281 -15.41 6.30 6.92
CA ILE A 281 -15.23 5.51 8.16
C ILE A 281 -15.82 6.24 9.35
N GLY A 282 -15.47 7.51 9.55
CA GLY A 282 -15.98 8.29 10.67
C GLY A 282 -17.49 8.50 10.62
N LEU A 283 -18.05 8.75 9.43
CA LEU A 283 -19.49 8.96 9.24
C LEU A 283 -20.35 7.74 9.61
N GLN A 284 -19.80 6.52 9.60
CA GLN A 284 -20.53 5.31 10.00
C GLN A 284 -20.88 5.30 11.50
N LEU A 285 -20.23 6.14 12.33
CA LEU A 285 -20.47 6.18 13.77
C LEU A 285 -21.95 6.34 14.13
N ARG A 286 -22.66 7.22 13.43
CA ARG A 286 -24.08 7.48 13.70
C ARG A 286 -24.94 6.23 13.54
N GLY A 287 -24.80 5.54 12.41
CA GLY A 287 -25.55 4.32 12.12
C GLY A 287 -25.30 3.20 13.13
N ILE A 288 -24.10 3.18 13.74
CA ILE A 288 -23.75 2.20 14.78
C ILE A 288 -24.41 2.59 16.11
N VAL A 289 -24.27 3.87 16.50
CA VAL A 289 -24.78 4.37 17.79
C VAL A 289 -26.31 4.32 17.86
N THR A 290 -27.01 4.61 16.78
CA THR A 290 -28.48 4.64 16.73
C THR A 290 -29.15 3.26 16.73
N ARG A 291 -28.42 2.20 16.39
CA ARG A 291 -28.95 0.83 16.32
C ARG A 291 -28.83 0.04 17.62
N LEU A 292 -27.96 0.48 18.53
CA LEU A 292 -27.68 -0.25 19.77
C LEU A 292 -28.64 0.17 20.89
N ASP A 293 -29.24 -0.81 21.55
CA ASP A 293 -30.04 -0.59 22.75
C ASP A 293 -29.17 -0.25 23.97
N ALA A 294 -29.73 0.53 24.89
CA ALA A 294 -29.00 0.96 26.09
C ALA A 294 -28.48 -0.20 26.97
N SER A 295 -29.15 -1.36 26.94
CA SER A 295 -28.74 -2.58 27.66
C SER A 295 -27.51 -3.26 27.02
N GLU A 296 -27.37 -3.15 25.71
CA GLU A 296 -26.27 -3.77 24.94
C GLU A 296 -24.98 -2.96 25.01
N TRP A 297 -25.10 -1.63 25.14
CA TRP A 297 -23.95 -0.72 25.16
C TRP A 297 -22.88 -1.09 26.15
N ARG A 298 -23.25 -1.53 27.36
CA ARG A 298 -22.27 -1.92 28.37
C ARG A 298 -21.50 -3.17 27.98
N THR A 299 -22.20 -4.21 27.55
CA THR A 299 -21.58 -5.50 27.19
C THR A 299 -20.76 -5.39 25.92
N TYR A 300 -21.33 -4.79 24.87
CA TYR A 300 -20.68 -4.62 23.58
C TYR A 300 -19.51 -3.62 23.66
N GLY A 301 -19.65 -2.56 24.46
CA GLY A 301 -18.57 -1.59 24.70
C GLY A 301 -17.37 -2.22 25.40
N VAL A 302 -17.58 -3.03 26.44
CA VAL A 302 -16.51 -3.76 27.13
C VAL A 302 -15.85 -4.76 26.18
N CYS A 303 -16.64 -5.49 25.40
CA CYS A 303 -16.13 -6.39 24.38
C CYS A 303 -15.28 -5.64 23.34
N ALA A 304 -15.75 -4.49 22.85
CA ALA A 304 -15.00 -3.67 21.88
C ALA A 304 -13.66 -3.19 22.44
N ILE A 305 -13.62 -2.74 23.70
CA ILE A 305 -12.36 -2.36 24.36
C ILE A 305 -11.41 -3.55 24.47
N ALA A 306 -11.92 -4.73 24.86
CA ALA A 306 -11.13 -5.95 24.97
C ALA A 306 -10.58 -6.38 23.61
N VAL A 307 -11.39 -6.29 22.54
CA VAL A 307 -10.97 -6.59 21.17
C VAL A 307 -9.90 -5.61 20.70
N CYS A 308 -10.06 -4.30 20.97
CA CYS A 308 -9.02 -3.29 20.66
C CYS A 308 -7.70 -3.61 21.35
N ALA A 309 -7.74 -3.93 22.63
CA ALA A 309 -6.54 -4.32 23.40
C ALA A 309 -5.91 -5.61 22.84
N ALA A 310 -6.73 -6.62 22.54
CA ALA A 310 -6.26 -7.88 21.96
C ALA A 310 -5.54 -7.68 20.65
N VAL A 311 -6.11 -6.90 19.75
CA VAL A 311 -5.53 -6.61 18.42
C VAL A 311 -4.16 -5.95 18.53
N ILE A 312 -4.00 -5.00 19.46
CA ILE A 312 -2.71 -4.32 19.69
C ILE A 312 -1.70 -5.26 20.38
N ILE A 313 -2.12 -5.95 21.44
CA ILE A 313 -1.24 -6.80 22.24
C ILE A 313 -0.76 -8.01 21.45
N THR A 314 -1.65 -8.71 20.73
CA THR A 314 -1.28 -9.88 19.92
C THR A 314 -0.26 -9.54 18.85
N ARG A 315 -0.39 -8.37 18.21
CA ARG A 315 0.56 -7.88 17.23
C ARG A 315 1.92 -7.61 17.87
N ILE A 316 1.96 -6.90 19.00
CA ILE A 316 3.22 -6.64 19.73
C ILE A 316 3.90 -7.96 20.10
N VAL A 317 3.14 -8.88 20.70
CA VAL A 317 3.67 -10.19 21.13
C VAL A 317 4.24 -10.98 19.95
N TRP A 318 3.50 -11.05 18.83
CA TRP A 318 3.95 -11.80 17.66
C TRP A 318 5.21 -11.20 17.04
N VAL A 319 5.18 -9.90 16.75
CA VAL A 319 6.30 -9.19 16.10
C VAL A 319 7.56 -9.26 16.97
N MET A 320 7.42 -9.00 18.28
CA MET A 320 8.56 -9.01 19.19
C MET A 320 9.12 -10.43 19.40
N SER A 321 8.26 -11.43 19.45
CA SER A 321 8.69 -12.84 19.52
C SER A 321 9.46 -13.25 18.26
N HIS A 322 8.91 -12.94 17.08
CA HIS A 322 9.57 -13.20 15.79
C HIS A 322 10.90 -12.46 15.67
N ASN A 323 10.92 -11.18 16.02
CA ASN A 323 12.14 -10.34 16.01
C ASN A 323 13.21 -10.89 16.95
N THR A 324 12.82 -11.30 18.16
CA THR A 324 13.74 -11.90 19.15
C THR A 324 14.30 -13.22 18.64
N LEU A 325 13.45 -14.09 18.07
CA LEU A 325 13.86 -15.35 17.48
C LEU A 325 14.81 -15.14 16.30
N ALA A 326 14.52 -14.19 15.43
CA ALA A 326 15.39 -13.83 14.28
C ALA A 326 16.77 -13.37 14.77
N ARG A 327 16.82 -12.47 15.77
CA ARG A 327 18.08 -12.00 16.38
C ARG A 327 18.86 -13.14 17.05
N TRP A 328 18.17 -14.05 17.77
CA TRP A 328 18.78 -15.20 18.39
C TRP A 328 19.40 -16.15 17.34
N ARG A 329 18.65 -16.45 16.26
CA ARG A 329 19.16 -17.28 15.15
C ARG A 329 20.39 -16.67 14.48
N ILE A 330 20.37 -15.37 14.22
CA ILE A 330 21.51 -14.66 13.61
C ILE A 330 22.74 -14.74 14.53
N ARG A 331 22.57 -14.50 15.83
CA ARG A 331 23.67 -14.54 16.80
C ARG A 331 24.21 -15.97 17.02
N ARG A 332 23.34 -16.98 17.03
CA ARG A 332 23.72 -18.35 17.36
C ARG A 332 24.28 -19.12 16.17
N PHE A 333 23.75 -18.89 14.99
CA PHE A 333 24.07 -19.66 13.77
C PHE A 333 24.80 -18.85 12.71
N GLY A 334 25.10 -17.57 12.94
CA GLY A 334 25.78 -16.71 11.97
C GLY A 334 24.99 -16.52 10.66
N ALA A 335 23.66 -16.63 10.70
CA ALA A 335 22.82 -16.48 9.52
C ALA A 335 23.06 -15.10 8.90
N ARG A 336 23.50 -15.05 7.65
CA ARG A 336 23.70 -13.81 6.90
C ARG A 336 22.38 -13.39 6.28
N LEU A 337 22.08 -12.10 6.37
CA LEU A 337 21.01 -11.54 5.56
C LEU A 337 21.43 -11.61 4.09
N PRO A 338 20.46 -11.77 3.15
CA PRO A 338 20.77 -11.87 1.72
C PRO A 338 21.55 -10.67 1.19
N ARG A 339 21.40 -9.51 1.81
CA ARG A 339 22.12 -8.25 1.52
C ARG A 339 22.58 -7.57 2.79
N PRO A 340 23.43 -6.52 2.68
CA PRO A 340 23.83 -5.71 3.83
C PRO A 340 22.69 -4.80 4.31
N MET A 341 21.54 -5.42 4.64
CA MET A 341 20.42 -4.76 5.31
C MET A 341 20.72 -4.65 6.81
N THR A 342 20.14 -3.64 7.45
CA THR A 342 20.23 -3.49 8.90
C THR A 342 19.65 -4.72 9.61
N LEU A 343 20.39 -5.16 10.63
CA LEU A 343 19.93 -6.26 11.48
C LEU A 343 18.65 -5.86 12.22
N PRO A 344 17.76 -6.83 12.48
CA PRO A 344 16.55 -6.54 13.26
C PRO A 344 16.93 -6.04 14.65
N THR A 345 16.47 -4.83 15.00
CA THR A 345 16.65 -4.20 16.31
C THR A 345 15.36 -4.28 17.13
N ILE A 346 15.44 -4.02 18.44
CA ILE A 346 14.24 -3.92 19.28
C ILE A 346 13.40 -2.74 18.78
N GLY A 347 14.03 -1.60 18.45
CA GLY A 347 13.35 -0.41 17.94
C GLY A 347 12.60 -0.67 16.63
N SER A 348 13.23 -1.36 15.65
CA SER A 348 12.54 -1.71 14.41
C SER A 348 11.35 -2.67 14.65
N GLY A 349 11.48 -3.61 15.58
CA GLY A 349 10.38 -4.48 15.98
C GLY A 349 9.22 -3.71 16.62
N LEU A 350 9.51 -2.74 17.50
CA LEU A 350 8.49 -1.87 18.10
C LEU A 350 7.77 -1.01 17.06
N ILE A 351 8.49 -0.43 16.11
CA ILE A 351 7.91 0.35 15.02
C ILE A 351 6.97 -0.53 14.19
N ILE A 352 7.41 -1.72 13.75
CA ILE A 352 6.57 -2.65 12.97
C ILE A 352 5.33 -3.08 13.78
N SER A 353 5.49 -3.34 15.08
CA SER A 353 4.37 -3.71 15.96
C SER A 353 3.34 -2.59 16.04
N TRP A 354 3.79 -1.36 16.24
CA TRP A 354 2.94 -0.19 16.42
C TRP A 354 2.33 0.33 15.12
N SER A 355 2.92 0.03 13.97
CA SER A 355 2.42 0.39 12.63
C SER A 355 1.21 -0.46 12.20
N GLY A 356 0.57 -1.18 13.10
CA GLY A 356 -0.57 -2.05 12.81
C GLY A 356 -1.93 -1.34 12.83
N MET A 357 -2.04 -0.15 12.26
CA MET A 357 -3.31 0.56 12.12
C MET A 357 -4.27 -0.21 11.22
N ARG A 358 -5.58 -0.10 11.47
CA ARG A 358 -6.63 -0.70 10.63
C ARG A 358 -7.27 0.37 9.77
N GLY A 359 -7.73 -0.04 8.59
CA GLY A 359 -8.25 0.88 7.58
C GLY A 359 -9.65 0.53 7.10
N ILE A 360 -9.94 0.96 5.87
CA ILE A 360 -11.26 0.85 5.28
C ILE A 360 -11.67 -0.60 5.02
N VAL A 361 -10.74 -1.51 4.74
CA VAL A 361 -11.04 -2.93 4.47
C VAL A 361 -11.78 -3.55 5.63
N SER A 362 -11.31 -3.33 6.87
CA SER A 362 -11.94 -3.87 8.08
C SER A 362 -13.38 -3.38 8.23
N LEU A 363 -13.63 -2.08 8.04
CA LEU A 363 -14.98 -1.54 8.21
C LEU A 363 -15.90 -1.94 7.05
N ALA A 364 -15.43 -1.87 5.81
CA ALA A 364 -16.20 -2.29 4.65
C ALA A 364 -16.60 -3.77 4.74
N THR A 365 -15.68 -4.63 5.18
CA THR A 365 -15.95 -6.07 5.39
C THR A 365 -16.96 -6.30 6.51
N ALA A 366 -16.93 -5.52 7.60
CA ALA A 366 -17.92 -5.59 8.67
C ALA A 366 -19.32 -5.16 8.19
N LEU A 367 -19.39 -4.11 7.39
CA LEU A 367 -20.64 -3.60 6.82
C LEU A 367 -21.22 -4.55 5.76
N ALA A 368 -20.37 -5.34 5.08
CA ALA A 368 -20.77 -6.34 4.09
C ALA A 368 -21.52 -7.54 4.69
N LEU A 369 -21.53 -7.69 6.02
CA LEU A 369 -22.30 -8.74 6.68
C LEU A 369 -23.81 -8.56 6.42
N PRO A 370 -24.56 -9.62 6.08
CA PRO A 370 -25.98 -9.55 5.77
C PRO A 370 -26.79 -8.83 6.84
N SER A 371 -27.63 -7.86 6.43
CA SER A 371 -28.45 -7.04 7.35
C SER A 371 -29.96 -7.18 7.14
N GLY A 372 -30.39 -7.93 6.11
CA GLY A 372 -31.80 -8.02 5.70
C GLY A 372 -32.44 -9.38 5.93
N SER A 373 -33.79 -9.44 5.90
CA SER A 373 -34.56 -10.68 5.98
C SER A 373 -34.70 -11.33 4.59
N PRO A 374 -34.53 -12.68 4.41
CA PRO A 374 -34.27 -13.67 5.46
C PRO A 374 -32.79 -13.95 5.65
N GLY A 375 -32.22 -13.54 6.79
CA GLY A 375 -30.88 -13.93 7.17
C GLY A 375 -30.01 -12.78 7.69
N VAL A 376 -30.37 -12.21 8.84
CA VAL A 376 -29.49 -11.28 9.57
C VAL A 376 -28.30 -12.07 10.09
N PHE A 377 -27.09 -11.57 9.88
CA PHE A 377 -25.88 -12.20 10.41
C PHE A 377 -25.89 -12.15 11.95
N PRO A 378 -25.56 -13.26 12.65
CA PRO A 378 -25.59 -13.31 14.10
C PRO A 378 -24.66 -12.25 14.71
N TYR A 379 -25.18 -11.47 15.65
CA TYR A 379 -24.41 -10.42 16.36
C TYR A 379 -23.76 -9.39 15.46
N ARG A 380 -24.40 -9.06 14.32
CA ARG A 380 -23.87 -8.10 13.33
C ARG A 380 -23.51 -6.76 13.96
N ASP A 381 -24.37 -6.20 14.81
CA ASP A 381 -24.15 -4.88 15.41
C ASP A 381 -22.96 -4.87 16.39
N LEU A 382 -22.73 -5.95 17.14
CA LEU A 382 -21.52 -6.16 17.93
C LEU A 382 -20.27 -6.16 17.03
N ILE A 383 -20.31 -6.89 15.92
CA ILE A 383 -19.17 -7.01 15.00
C ILE A 383 -18.84 -5.66 14.37
N VAL A 384 -19.85 -4.93 13.90
CA VAL A 384 -19.68 -3.60 13.30
C VAL A 384 -19.14 -2.59 14.33
N LEU A 385 -19.67 -2.60 15.57
CA LEU A 385 -19.16 -1.78 16.66
C LEU A 385 -17.69 -2.09 16.98
N CYS A 386 -17.34 -3.37 17.12
CA CYS A 386 -15.97 -3.78 17.40
C CYS A 386 -15.02 -3.39 16.25
N ALA A 387 -15.41 -3.63 15.00
CA ALA A 387 -14.61 -3.26 13.83
C ALA A 387 -14.38 -1.74 13.77
N PHE A 388 -15.43 -0.95 13.93
CA PHE A 388 -15.34 0.51 13.98
C PHE A 388 -14.42 0.98 15.12
N SER A 389 -14.62 0.44 16.33
CA SER A 389 -13.83 0.78 17.51
C SER A 389 -12.34 0.47 17.30
N VAL A 390 -12.02 -0.68 16.71
CA VAL A 390 -10.64 -1.08 16.40
C VAL A 390 -10.02 -0.15 15.37
N VAL A 391 -10.73 0.15 14.28
CA VAL A 391 -10.25 1.05 13.23
C VAL A 391 -9.98 2.44 13.82
N LEU A 392 -10.95 3.02 14.52
CA LEU A 392 -10.79 4.36 15.09
C LEU A 392 -9.69 4.41 16.15
N THR A 393 -9.66 3.45 17.09
CA THR A 393 -8.66 3.39 18.16
C THR A 393 -7.24 3.25 17.58
N THR A 394 -7.06 2.36 16.61
CA THR A 394 -5.72 2.15 16.04
C THR A 394 -5.28 3.34 15.17
N LEU A 395 -6.15 3.92 14.38
CA LEU A 395 -5.83 5.13 13.61
C LEU A 395 -5.46 6.31 14.51
N VAL A 396 -6.22 6.50 15.59
CA VAL A 396 -6.01 7.65 16.50
C VAL A 396 -4.83 7.39 17.44
N ILE A 397 -4.86 6.31 18.23
CA ILE A 397 -3.83 6.08 19.24
C ILE A 397 -2.50 5.74 18.60
N GLN A 398 -2.45 4.73 17.74
CA GLN A 398 -1.19 4.32 17.10
C GLN A 398 -0.70 5.38 16.10
N GLY A 399 -1.61 5.97 15.32
CA GLY A 399 -1.27 7.01 14.36
C GLY A 399 -0.65 8.24 15.01
N LEU A 400 -1.26 8.78 16.08
CA LEU A 400 -0.75 9.98 16.76
C LEU A 400 0.57 9.72 17.50
N THR A 401 0.78 8.51 17.99
CA THR A 401 1.94 8.18 18.82
C THR A 401 3.10 7.55 18.03
N LEU A 402 2.87 7.12 16.77
CA LEU A 402 3.90 6.44 15.97
C LEU A 402 5.13 7.31 15.75
N ARG A 403 4.96 8.60 15.43
CA ARG A 403 6.07 9.53 15.25
C ARG A 403 6.92 9.64 16.51
N TRP A 404 6.28 9.84 17.67
CA TRP A 404 6.97 9.89 18.95
C TRP A 404 7.75 8.59 19.24
N LEU A 405 7.15 7.42 18.92
CA LEU A 405 7.80 6.12 19.10
C LEU A 405 9.06 6.00 18.22
N ILE A 406 8.99 6.46 16.96
CA ILE A 406 10.16 6.42 16.05
C ILE A 406 11.28 7.31 16.58
N GLU A 407 10.95 8.56 16.98
CA GLU A 407 11.91 9.49 17.57
C GLU A 407 12.52 8.93 18.86
N TRP A 408 11.70 8.30 19.73
CA TRP A 408 12.15 7.70 20.99
C TRP A 408 13.06 6.47 20.77
N THR A 409 12.75 5.64 19.79
CA THR A 409 13.59 4.46 19.49
C THR A 409 14.93 4.82 18.87
N GLY A 410 15.09 6.03 18.35
CA GLY A 410 16.31 6.50 17.70
C GLY A 410 16.67 5.74 16.42
N VAL A 411 15.73 5.01 15.86
CA VAL A 411 15.92 4.24 14.62
C VAL A 411 15.95 5.21 13.44
N ARG A 412 17.10 5.26 12.74
CA ARG A 412 17.35 6.16 11.61
C ARG A 412 17.43 5.36 10.32
N ASP A 413 17.27 6.06 9.21
CA ASP A 413 17.54 5.54 7.87
C ASP A 413 18.95 4.94 7.78
N ASP A 414 19.05 3.82 7.09
CA ASP A 414 20.32 3.13 6.86
C ASP A 414 21.05 3.60 5.59
N GLY A 415 20.46 4.54 4.83
CA GLY A 415 21.00 5.09 3.59
C GLY A 415 21.18 4.03 2.50
N LEU A 416 20.41 2.95 2.53
CA LEU A 416 20.50 1.86 1.56
C LEU A 416 20.07 2.35 0.17
N VAL A 417 18.95 3.05 0.10
CA VAL A 417 18.39 3.55 -1.16
C VAL A 417 19.33 4.58 -1.78
N GLU A 418 19.87 5.52 -1.01
CA GLU A 418 20.83 6.52 -1.49
C GLU A 418 22.10 5.87 -2.05
N ARG A 419 22.58 4.80 -1.41
CA ARG A 419 23.75 4.06 -1.93
C ARG A 419 23.44 3.37 -3.26
N GLU A 420 22.28 2.74 -3.39
CA GLU A 420 21.85 2.10 -4.64
C GLU A 420 21.61 3.14 -5.75
N VAL A 421 21.01 4.29 -5.43
CA VAL A 421 20.85 5.43 -6.36
C VAL A 421 22.22 5.95 -6.81
N GLY A 422 23.17 6.13 -5.88
CA GLY A 422 24.53 6.54 -6.20
C GLY A 422 25.24 5.57 -7.15
N LEU A 423 25.10 4.27 -6.92
CA LEU A 423 25.62 3.21 -7.80
C LEU A 423 24.96 3.27 -9.20
N ALA A 424 23.64 3.42 -9.26
CA ALA A 424 22.89 3.52 -10.50
C ALA A 424 23.34 4.75 -11.33
N ARG A 425 23.49 5.92 -10.68
CA ARG A 425 24.01 7.15 -11.31
C ARG A 425 25.42 6.98 -11.86
N ALA A 426 26.31 6.35 -11.10
CA ALA A 426 27.68 6.11 -11.55
C ALA A 426 27.75 5.20 -12.76
N GLU A 427 26.94 4.11 -12.75
CA GLU A 427 26.95 3.14 -13.85
C GLU A 427 26.27 3.69 -15.11
N THR A 428 25.15 4.41 -14.98
CA THR A 428 24.50 5.06 -16.13
C THR A 428 25.38 6.15 -16.73
N ALA A 429 26.10 6.95 -15.92
CA ALA A 429 27.08 7.90 -16.41
C ALA A 429 28.25 7.23 -17.14
N ARG A 430 28.70 6.05 -16.66
CA ARG A 430 29.74 5.25 -17.33
C ARG A 430 29.31 4.78 -18.72
N VAL A 431 28.06 4.31 -18.85
CA VAL A 431 27.51 3.89 -20.14
C VAL A 431 27.38 5.07 -21.09
N ALA A 432 26.88 6.22 -20.61
CA ALA A 432 26.81 7.43 -21.43
C ALA A 432 28.18 7.90 -21.93
N LEU A 433 29.22 7.84 -21.09
CA LEU A 433 30.59 8.18 -21.49
C LEU A 433 31.13 7.25 -22.59
N ARG A 434 30.84 5.93 -22.51
CA ARG A 434 31.22 4.98 -23.58
C ARG A 434 30.51 5.30 -24.89
N ALA A 435 29.22 5.58 -24.87
CA ALA A 435 28.47 5.95 -26.06
C ALA A 435 29.00 7.26 -26.69
N LEU A 436 29.56 8.19 -25.91
CA LEU A 436 30.21 9.38 -26.41
C LEU A 436 31.60 9.12 -27.06
N GLU A 437 32.27 8.00 -26.75
CA GLU A 437 33.53 7.62 -27.35
C GLU A 437 33.35 7.17 -28.81
N GLU A 438 32.16 6.66 -29.14
CA GLU A 438 31.82 6.18 -30.51
C GLU A 438 31.50 7.34 -31.47
N GLU A 439 31.25 8.56 -30.98
CA GLU A 439 30.91 9.75 -31.79
C GLU A 439 31.76 10.98 -31.41
N PRO A 440 32.99 11.08 -31.85
CA PRO A 440 33.84 12.23 -31.56
C PRO A 440 33.33 13.49 -32.28
N SER A 441 32.84 14.48 -31.53
CA SER A 441 32.41 15.79 -32.00
C SER A 441 32.69 16.88 -30.97
N PRO A 442 32.73 18.18 -31.32
CA PRO A 442 32.86 19.25 -30.35
C PRO A 442 31.75 19.22 -29.30
N ILE A 443 30.56 18.77 -29.69
CA ILE A 443 29.39 18.64 -28.80
C ILE A 443 29.59 17.48 -27.81
N SER A 444 30.14 16.35 -28.26
CA SER A 444 30.44 15.20 -27.41
C SER A 444 31.49 15.53 -26.34
N GLN A 445 32.45 16.40 -26.63
CA GLN A 445 33.42 16.85 -25.62
C GLN A 445 32.76 17.68 -24.50
N THR A 446 31.78 18.53 -24.83
CA THR A 446 31.06 19.32 -23.83
C THR A 446 30.20 18.40 -22.96
N LEU A 447 29.45 17.48 -23.57
CA LEU A 447 28.65 16.49 -22.85
C LEU A 447 29.51 15.56 -21.99
N ARG A 448 30.68 15.16 -22.48
CA ARG A 448 31.65 14.34 -21.74
C ARG A 448 32.05 15.00 -20.43
N ARG A 449 32.35 16.32 -20.44
CA ARG A 449 32.68 17.06 -19.21
C ARG A 449 31.52 17.05 -18.22
N ASP A 450 30.29 17.21 -18.69
CA ASP A 450 29.08 17.18 -17.83
C ASP A 450 28.89 15.80 -17.21
N TYR A 451 29.03 14.72 -18.00
CA TYR A 451 28.89 13.35 -17.47
C TYR A 451 30.08 12.93 -16.58
N GLU A 452 31.28 13.39 -16.85
CA GLU A 452 32.43 13.21 -15.95
C GLU A 452 32.22 13.93 -14.61
N ALA A 453 31.67 15.16 -14.64
CA ALA A 453 31.30 15.88 -13.44
C ALA A 453 30.22 15.15 -12.63
N ARG A 454 29.16 14.65 -13.29
CA ARG A 454 28.12 13.81 -12.66
C ARG A 454 28.68 12.52 -12.07
N ARG A 455 29.61 11.87 -12.74
CA ARG A 455 30.29 10.68 -12.23
C ARG A 455 31.13 10.97 -10.98
N ARG A 456 31.78 12.15 -10.90
CA ARG A 456 32.63 12.53 -9.77
C ARG A 456 31.86 13.09 -8.61
N SER A 457 30.85 13.85 -8.91
CA SER A 457 30.21 14.68 -7.90
C SER A 457 28.92 14.09 -7.36
N GLY A 458 28.64 12.90 -7.26
CA GLY A 458 27.43 12.34 -6.58
C GLY A 458 26.42 13.30 -5.90
N ALA A 459 26.55 14.61 -5.98
CA ALA A 459 25.69 15.53 -5.24
C ALA A 459 25.65 17.02 -5.61
N ASP A 460 26.30 17.57 -6.63
CA ASP A 460 26.18 19.04 -6.80
C ASP A 460 25.43 19.47 -8.06
N GLN A 461 24.22 19.99 -7.81
CA GLN A 461 23.41 20.73 -8.78
C GLN A 461 23.91 22.16 -8.88
N SER A 462 24.65 22.52 -9.90
CA SER A 462 24.76 23.92 -10.30
C SER A 462 24.24 24.12 -11.71
N ALA A 463 23.09 24.77 -11.80
CA ALA A 463 22.50 25.24 -13.05
C ALA A 463 23.32 26.41 -13.60
N GLY A 464 23.85 26.26 -14.79
CA GLY A 464 24.52 27.36 -15.48
C GLY A 464 24.51 27.23 -17.00
N SER A 465 23.85 28.18 -17.63
CA SER A 465 23.86 28.59 -19.04
C SER A 465 23.19 27.68 -20.08
N ARG A 466 21.96 28.08 -20.44
CA ARG A 466 21.27 27.71 -21.68
C ARG A 466 21.76 28.60 -22.82
N ALA A 467 22.52 28.05 -23.74
CA ALA A 467 22.69 28.61 -25.07
C ALA A 467 21.97 27.72 -26.08
N GLU A 468 21.38 28.33 -27.09
CA GLU A 468 20.66 27.67 -28.20
C GLU A 468 21.44 26.50 -28.79
N ARG A 469 20.91 25.28 -28.62
CA ARG A 469 21.55 24.05 -29.09
C ARG A 469 20.77 23.48 -30.26
N SER A 470 21.50 23.19 -31.33
CA SER A 470 21.00 22.67 -32.60
C SER A 470 20.31 21.30 -32.48
N SER A 471 19.53 20.93 -33.49
CA SER A 471 18.82 19.65 -33.58
C SER A 471 19.72 18.42 -33.41
N SER A 472 21.01 18.53 -33.71
CA SER A 472 22.00 17.45 -33.54
C SER A 472 22.31 17.16 -32.06
N THR A 473 22.31 18.17 -31.19
CA THR A 473 22.52 17.99 -29.76
C THR A 473 21.35 17.25 -29.11
N ALA A 474 20.12 17.58 -29.51
CA ALA A 474 18.92 16.91 -29.00
C ALA A 474 18.84 15.44 -29.41
N SER A 475 19.26 15.09 -30.65
CA SER A 475 19.28 13.70 -31.11
C SER A 475 20.36 12.86 -30.38
N LEU A 476 21.53 13.44 -30.13
CA LEU A 476 22.59 12.79 -29.37
C LEU A 476 22.17 12.60 -27.91
N GLN A 477 21.60 13.63 -27.26
CA GLN A 477 21.11 13.54 -25.91
C GLN A 477 20.06 12.44 -25.76
N ARG A 478 19.14 12.29 -26.71
CA ARG A 478 18.13 11.22 -26.70
C ARG A 478 18.78 9.84 -26.72
N ARG A 479 19.74 9.58 -27.64
CA ARG A 479 20.48 8.31 -27.70
C ARG A 479 21.24 8.01 -26.39
N LEU A 480 21.80 9.04 -25.75
CA LEU A 480 22.48 8.87 -24.46
C LEU A 480 21.51 8.50 -23.35
N ILE A 481 20.34 9.12 -23.31
CA ILE A 481 19.28 8.80 -22.33
C ILE A 481 18.77 7.37 -22.56
N ASP A 482 18.56 6.96 -23.82
CA ASP A 482 18.16 5.58 -24.16
C ASP A 482 19.19 4.54 -23.68
N ALA A 483 20.48 4.82 -23.89
CA ALA A 483 21.56 3.96 -23.40
C ALA A 483 21.62 3.88 -21.87
N GLN A 484 21.42 5.01 -21.18
CA GLN A 484 21.34 5.05 -19.72
C GLN A 484 20.14 4.27 -19.19
N ARG A 485 18.97 4.42 -19.84
CA ARG A 485 17.75 3.69 -19.47
C ARG A 485 17.93 2.18 -19.63
N GLN A 486 18.58 1.74 -20.72
CA GLN A 486 18.87 0.32 -20.90
C GLN A 486 19.81 -0.22 -19.82
N ALA A 487 20.85 0.54 -19.45
CA ALA A 487 21.74 0.16 -18.35
C ALA A 487 21.01 0.09 -17.00
N LEU A 488 20.06 0.97 -16.74
CA LEU A 488 19.24 0.94 -15.54
C LEU A 488 18.36 -0.33 -15.48
N ILE A 489 17.74 -0.68 -16.60
CA ILE A 489 16.93 -1.90 -16.74
C ILE A 489 17.82 -3.14 -16.49
N ASP A 490 19.03 -3.17 -17.05
CA ASP A 490 19.97 -4.28 -16.87
C ASP A 490 20.43 -4.42 -15.40
N LEU A 491 20.70 -3.29 -14.71
CA LEU A 491 21.05 -3.29 -13.29
C LEU A 491 19.93 -3.84 -12.42
N ARG A 492 18.68 -3.47 -12.72
CA ARG A 492 17.49 -3.99 -12.05
C ARG A 492 17.29 -5.47 -12.36
N ALA A 493 17.43 -5.88 -13.64
CA ALA A 493 17.25 -7.27 -14.06
C ALA A 493 18.28 -8.22 -13.43
N ARG A 494 19.48 -7.72 -13.12
CA ARG A 494 20.54 -8.47 -12.42
C ARG A 494 20.46 -8.38 -10.90
N ASP A 495 19.38 -7.80 -10.35
CA ASP A 495 19.21 -7.57 -8.91
C ASP A 495 20.36 -6.74 -8.25
N VAL A 496 21.07 -5.90 -9.02
CA VAL A 496 22.15 -5.03 -8.51
C VAL A 496 21.56 -3.84 -7.75
N ILE A 497 20.43 -3.29 -8.26
CA ILE A 497 19.69 -2.20 -7.62
C ILE A 497 18.26 -2.64 -7.34
N GLY A 498 17.64 -2.07 -6.28
CA GLY A 498 16.23 -2.24 -5.93
C GLY A 498 15.30 -1.34 -6.74
N ASP A 499 13.99 -1.62 -6.64
CA ASP A 499 13.00 -0.86 -7.39
C ASP A 499 12.92 0.60 -6.94
N ALA A 500 13.13 0.91 -5.65
CA ALA A 500 13.17 2.29 -5.17
C ALA A 500 14.34 3.10 -5.79
N ALA A 501 15.53 2.49 -5.90
CA ALA A 501 16.67 3.12 -6.55
C ALA A 501 16.45 3.23 -8.07
N PHE A 502 15.82 2.22 -8.68
CA PHE A 502 15.45 2.25 -10.09
C PHE A 502 14.49 3.41 -10.39
N GLN A 503 13.39 3.55 -9.63
CA GLN A 503 12.41 4.64 -9.79
C GLN A 503 13.06 6.01 -9.64
N SER A 504 13.85 6.22 -8.58
CA SER A 504 14.51 7.51 -8.35
C SER A 504 15.48 7.90 -9.47
N ALA A 505 16.25 6.94 -9.99
CA ALA A 505 17.16 7.20 -11.11
C ALA A 505 16.42 7.35 -12.45
N GLU A 506 15.30 6.65 -12.64
CA GLU A 506 14.43 6.77 -13.80
C GLU A 506 13.76 8.15 -13.88
N GLU A 507 13.24 8.69 -12.76
CA GLU A 507 12.70 10.04 -12.68
C GLU A 507 13.73 11.10 -13.09
N GLU A 508 15.00 10.93 -12.70
CA GLU A 508 16.07 11.85 -13.13
C GLU A 508 16.29 11.81 -14.64
N LEU A 509 16.27 10.62 -15.23
CA LEU A 509 16.39 10.47 -16.70
C LEU A 509 15.20 11.06 -17.43
N ASP A 510 14.00 10.92 -16.88
CA ASP A 510 12.78 11.51 -17.42
C ASP A 510 12.84 13.04 -17.41
N LEU A 511 13.30 13.64 -16.32
CA LEU A 511 13.53 15.09 -16.23
C LEU A 511 14.55 15.57 -17.25
N LEU A 512 15.62 14.78 -17.47
CA LEU A 512 16.61 15.08 -18.52
C LEU A 512 16.01 14.99 -19.91
N GLU A 513 15.19 14.00 -20.19
CA GLU A 513 14.51 13.84 -21.49
C GLU A 513 13.55 15.01 -21.76
N LEU A 514 12.77 15.43 -20.75
CA LEU A 514 11.90 16.59 -20.85
C LEU A 514 12.67 17.90 -21.10
N THR A 515 13.87 18.04 -20.54
CA THR A 515 14.72 19.22 -20.79
C THR A 515 15.40 19.19 -22.14
N ALA A 516 15.66 18.00 -22.70
CA ALA A 516 16.27 17.81 -24.01
C ALA A 516 15.30 18.02 -25.18
N ASN A 517 13.97 17.95 -24.95
CA ASN A 517 12.97 18.06 -26.00
C ASN A 517 11.96 19.22 -25.75
N PRO A 518 12.29 20.46 -26.15
CA PRO A 518 11.42 21.63 -25.89
C PRO A 518 10.06 21.57 -26.59
N ARG A 519 9.84 20.68 -27.55
CA ARG A 519 8.55 20.54 -28.28
C ARG A 519 7.45 19.87 -27.45
N ILE A 520 7.75 19.27 -26.31
CA ILE A 520 6.76 18.61 -25.45
C ILE A 520 6.08 19.63 -24.51
N ARG A 521 6.59 20.87 -24.41
CA ARG A 521 6.02 21.95 -23.57
C ARG A 521 4.89 22.76 -24.23
N SER A 522 4.56 22.51 -25.49
CA SER A 522 3.61 23.32 -26.28
C SER A 522 2.44 22.50 -26.85
N GLY A 523 2.06 21.40 -26.21
CA GLY A 523 0.87 20.61 -26.54
C GLY A 523 -0.13 20.58 -25.41
#